data_2a2983989d23d3be8ac497856f3c763a
#
_entry.id   2a2983989d23d3be8ac497856f3c763a
#
_cell.length_a   1.000
_cell.length_b   1.000
_cell.length_c   1.000
_cell.angle_alpha   90.00
_cell.angle_beta   90.00
_cell.angle_gamma   90.00
#
_symmetry.space_group_name_H-M   'P 1'
#
loop_
_entity.id
_entity.type
_entity.pdbx_description
1 polymer ?
#
loop_
_entity_poly.entity_id
_entity_poly.type
_entity_poly.pdbx_seq_one_letter_code
_entity_poly.pdbx_strand_id
1 'polypeptide(L)'
;TMSQIPIGSSMLAGQSLGFNDPFSGSLGWVSRYGDAEVSQYNAAQMIADKWKLSREAMESFALESHRRALSAIQQGFFSREIQPLEELDMDETPRNTSMEKMAELDPLAEGGTITAAVSSQTCDGASGILIVSEEALRRYNLTPRAKIVHMSVRAEDPIWMLTAPIPATEYAMKRSGMRLEDIDLVEINEAFASVPMAWMHETEFPHEKTNVNGGAIALGHPLGATGTKLMTTLLHELERIGGRY
;
A
#
# COMPACT_ATOMS: atom_id res chain seq x y z
N THR A 1 -11.09 -10.91 -6.42
CA THR A 1 -11.21 -10.01 -7.56
C THR A 1 -12.07 -8.79 -7.21
N MET A 2 -11.56 -7.59 -7.43
CA MET A 2 -12.25 -6.33 -7.09
C MET A 2 -13.41 -6.04 -8.05
N SER A 3 -13.33 -6.52 -9.30
CA SER A 3 -14.38 -6.40 -10.30
C SER A 3 -15.63 -7.23 -9.98
N GLN A 4 -15.45 -8.36 -9.30
CA GLN A 4 -16.54 -9.29 -8.96
C GLN A 4 -17.16 -9.02 -7.59
N ILE A 5 -16.34 -8.64 -6.62
CA ILE A 5 -16.74 -8.39 -5.22
C ILE A 5 -16.26 -6.98 -4.82
N PRO A 6 -17.08 -5.96 -4.98
CA PRO A 6 -16.72 -4.58 -4.62
C PRO A 6 -16.37 -4.42 -3.14
N ILE A 7 -15.56 -3.44 -2.84
CA ILE A 7 -15.22 -3.05 -1.45
C ILE A 7 -16.53 -2.76 -0.70
N GLY A 8 -16.66 -3.27 0.52
CA GLY A 8 -17.85 -3.07 1.35
C GLY A 8 -19.00 -4.04 1.09
N SER A 9 -18.88 -4.98 0.14
CA SER A 9 -19.94 -5.95 -0.16
C SER A 9 -20.42 -6.73 1.07
N SER A 10 -19.53 -7.05 2.01
CA SER A 10 -19.90 -7.75 3.25
C SER A 10 -20.78 -6.89 4.18
N MET A 11 -20.58 -5.57 4.20
CA MET A 11 -21.43 -4.64 4.94
C MET A 11 -22.79 -4.46 4.26
N LEU A 12 -22.80 -4.35 2.92
CA LEU A 12 -24.03 -4.24 2.12
C LEU A 12 -24.91 -5.50 2.26
N ALA A 13 -24.30 -6.68 2.31
CA ALA A 13 -25.03 -7.94 2.50
C ALA A 13 -25.83 -7.96 3.83
N GLY A 14 -25.33 -7.33 4.87
CA GLY A 14 -26.03 -7.20 6.17
C GLY A 14 -27.32 -6.36 6.09
N GLN A 15 -27.37 -5.39 5.18
CA GLN A 15 -28.54 -4.50 5.03
C GLN A 15 -29.79 -5.27 4.63
N SER A 16 -29.67 -6.29 3.79
CA SER A 16 -30.80 -7.16 3.41
C SER A 16 -31.40 -7.94 4.58
N LEU A 17 -30.63 -8.08 5.67
CA LEU A 17 -31.04 -8.74 6.91
C LEU A 17 -31.47 -7.73 8.00
N GLY A 18 -31.56 -6.45 7.66
CA GLY A 18 -31.98 -5.38 8.58
C GLY A 18 -30.85 -4.87 9.49
N PHE A 19 -29.60 -5.20 9.21
CA PHE A 19 -28.44 -4.64 9.92
C PHE A 19 -27.93 -3.38 9.20
N ASN A 20 -27.59 -2.37 9.98
CA ASN A 20 -26.87 -1.19 9.51
C ASN A 20 -25.35 -1.51 9.37
N ASP A 21 -24.55 -0.49 9.03
CA ASP A 21 -23.10 -0.64 9.12
C ASP A 21 -22.67 -0.99 10.56
N PRO A 22 -21.51 -1.63 10.77
CA PRO A 22 -21.09 -2.13 12.08
C PRO A 22 -20.73 -1.02 13.09
N PHE A 23 -20.67 0.22 12.68
CA PHE A 23 -20.25 1.36 13.49
C PHE A 23 -21.45 2.23 13.92
N SER A 24 -22.30 2.62 12.98
CA SER A 24 -23.46 3.49 13.22
C SER A 24 -24.46 2.81 14.17
N GLY A 25 -24.83 3.54 15.23
CA GLY A 25 -25.79 3.04 16.22
C GLY A 25 -25.23 2.00 17.21
N SER A 26 -23.97 1.63 17.11
CA SER A 26 -23.32 0.79 18.11
C SER A 26 -22.98 1.60 19.36
N LEU A 27 -23.71 1.37 20.46
CA LEU A 27 -23.48 2.09 21.72
C LEU A 27 -22.03 1.97 22.22
N GLY A 28 -21.43 0.80 22.07
CA GLY A 28 -20.05 0.54 22.47
C GLY A 28 -19.06 1.32 21.61
N TRP A 29 -19.30 1.38 20.30
CA TRP A 29 -18.46 2.16 19.38
C TRP A 29 -18.55 3.65 19.68
N VAL A 30 -19.77 4.19 19.69
CA VAL A 30 -20.03 5.62 19.94
C VAL A 30 -19.48 6.07 21.30
N SER A 31 -19.66 5.25 22.34
CA SER A 31 -19.11 5.54 23.68
C SER A 31 -17.58 5.65 23.70
N ARG A 32 -16.88 4.91 22.82
CA ARG A 32 -15.42 4.87 22.79
C ARG A 32 -14.81 5.82 21.78
N TYR A 33 -15.41 5.97 20.62
CA TYR A 33 -14.85 6.68 19.45
C TYR A 33 -15.70 7.84 18.96
N GLY A 34 -16.87 8.08 19.57
CA GLY A 34 -17.82 9.12 19.14
C GLY A 34 -18.58 8.74 17.88
N ASP A 35 -19.19 9.75 17.26
CA ASP A 35 -19.96 9.62 16.02
C ASP A 35 -19.10 9.89 14.75
N ALA A 36 -17.77 9.78 14.87
CA ALA A 36 -16.90 10.00 13.73
C ALA A 36 -17.16 8.98 12.63
N GLU A 37 -17.24 9.45 11.40
CA GLU A 37 -17.39 8.59 10.23
C GLU A 37 -16.14 7.72 10.04
N VAL A 38 -16.34 6.41 9.92
CA VAL A 38 -15.28 5.44 9.62
C VAL A 38 -15.12 5.36 8.11
N SER A 39 -14.19 6.12 7.57
CA SER A 39 -13.95 6.24 6.14
C SER A 39 -12.46 6.32 5.85
N GLN A 40 -11.99 5.52 4.87
CA GLN A 40 -10.59 5.60 4.41
C GLN A 40 -10.28 6.97 3.79
N TYR A 41 -11.24 7.58 3.12
CA TYR A 41 -11.07 8.91 2.52
C TYR A 41 -10.88 9.98 3.59
N ASN A 42 -11.71 9.96 4.63
CA ASN A 42 -11.58 10.86 5.77
C ASN A 42 -10.26 10.62 6.51
N ALA A 43 -9.88 9.37 6.74
CA ALA A 43 -8.59 9.03 7.35
C ALA A 43 -7.40 9.56 6.53
N ALA A 44 -7.43 9.39 5.20
CA ALA A 44 -6.40 9.91 4.31
C ALA A 44 -6.32 11.44 4.33
N GLN A 45 -7.48 12.13 4.39
CA GLN A 45 -7.55 13.58 4.53
C GLN A 45 -7.01 14.05 5.89
N MET A 46 -7.42 13.40 6.99
CA MET A 46 -6.90 13.71 8.33
C MET A 46 -5.36 13.59 8.39
N ILE A 47 -4.80 12.58 7.71
CA ILE A 47 -3.34 12.41 7.59
C ILE A 47 -2.75 13.58 6.81
N ALA A 48 -3.32 13.94 5.66
CA ALA A 48 -2.84 15.07 4.87
C ALA A 48 -2.84 16.37 5.69
N ASP A 49 -3.89 16.62 6.45
CA ASP A 49 -4.05 17.81 7.30
C ASP A 49 -3.02 17.82 8.44
N LYS A 50 -2.88 16.69 9.16
CA LYS A 50 -1.96 16.58 10.30
C LYS A 50 -0.50 16.82 9.90
N TRP A 51 -0.07 16.24 8.80
CA TRP A 51 1.30 16.39 8.29
C TRP A 51 1.45 17.54 7.29
N LYS A 52 0.38 18.35 7.11
CA LYS A 52 0.38 19.53 6.23
C LYS A 52 0.81 19.20 4.80
N LEU A 53 0.36 18.07 4.30
CA LEU A 53 0.63 17.62 2.93
C LEU A 53 -0.30 18.36 1.97
N SER A 54 0.25 19.20 1.12
CA SER A 54 -0.55 19.91 0.13
C SER A 54 -1.03 18.95 -0.97
N ARG A 55 -2.13 19.31 -1.64
CA ARG A 55 -2.63 18.61 -2.81
C ARG A 55 -1.53 18.44 -3.86
N GLU A 56 -0.84 19.52 -4.19
CA GLU A 56 0.26 19.53 -5.17
C GLU A 56 1.39 18.55 -4.77
N ALA A 57 1.78 18.51 -3.49
CA ALA A 57 2.79 17.57 -3.01
C ALA A 57 2.34 16.11 -3.16
N MET A 58 1.09 15.81 -2.86
CA MET A 58 0.52 14.47 -3.03
C MET A 58 0.38 14.08 -4.51
N GLU A 59 -0.01 15.01 -5.38
CA GLU A 59 -0.07 14.80 -6.83
C GLU A 59 1.33 14.59 -7.43
N SER A 60 2.34 15.34 -6.97
CA SER A 60 3.74 15.13 -7.35
C SER A 60 4.24 13.73 -6.94
N PHE A 61 3.91 13.27 -5.74
CA PHE A 61 4.20 11.91 -5.29
C PHE A 61 3.54 10.86 -6.19
N ALA A 62 2.27 11.05 -6.53
CA ALA A 62 1.52 10.16 -7.42
C ALA A 62 2.11 10.12 -8.84
N LEU A 63 2.50 11.28 -9.38
CA LEU A 63 3.18 11.37 -10.67
C LEU A 63 4.49 10.60 -10.68
N GLU A 64 5.27 10.71 -9.60
CA GLU A 64 6.52 9.96 -9.45
C GLU A 64 6.28 8.46 -9.35
N SER A 65 5.23 8.00 -8.65
CA SER A 65 4.84 6.59 -8.61
C SER A 65 4.57 6.04 -10.03
N HIS A 66 3.80 6.76 -10.84
CA HIS A 66 3.56 6.39 -12.24
C HIS A 66 4.85 6.39 -13.09
N ARG A 67 5.68 7.41 -12.94
CA ARG A 67 6.96 7.51 -13.66
C ARG A 67 7.87 6.33 -13.35
N ARG A 68 7.98 5.96 -12.07
CA ARG A 68 8.78 4.80 -11.62
C ARG A 68 8.25 3.50 -12.18
N ALA A 69 6.94 3.27 -12.10
CA ALA A 69 6.30 2.07 -12.63
C ALA A 69 6.52 1.91 -14.13
N LEU A 70 6.29 2.96 -14.91
CA LEU A 70 6.53 2.94 -16.36
C LEU A 70 8.01 2.71 -16.70
N SER A 71 8.92 3.33 -15.95
CA SER A 71 10.36 3.11 -16.12
C SER A 71 10.76 1.65 -15.82
N ALA A 72 10.23 1.07 -14.74
CA ALA A 72 10.49 -0.31 -14.37
C ALA A 72 9.96 -1.30 -15.42
N ILE A 73 8.75 -1.06 -15.95
CA ILE A 73 8.18 -1.82 -17.07
C ILE A 73 9.10 -1.75 -18.30
N GLN A 74 9.49 -0.53 -18.70
CA GLN A 74 10.35 -0.32 -19.87
C GLN A 74 11.72 -0.99 -19.74
N GLN A 75 12.27 -1.04 -18.53
CA GLN A 75 13.54 -1.68 -18.23
C GLN A 75 13.42 -3.19 -17.97
N GLY A 76 12.20 -3.74 -17.97
CA GLY A 76 11.94 -5.17 -17.76
C GLY A 76 12.18 -5.64 -16.32
N PHE A 77 12.12 -4.74 -15.31
CA PHE A 77 12.39 -5.11 -13.92
C PHE A 77 11.36 -6.09 -13.36
N PHE A 78 10.13 -6.07 -13.88
CA PHE A 78 9.05 -6.98 -13.48
C PHE A 78 9.04 -8.32 -14.22
N SER A 79 9.89 -8.52 -15.24
CA SER A 79 9.85 -9.71 -16.10
C SER A 79 10.08 -11.04 -15.38
N ARG A 80 10.74 -11.02 -14.21
CA ARG A 80 11.00 -12.22 -13.38
C ARG A 80 9.94 -12.46 -12.31
N GLU A 81 9.04 -11.53 -12.08
CA GLU A 81 8.00 -11.63 -11.05
C GLU A 81 6.59 -11.72 -11.60
N ILE A 82 6.35 -11.23 -12.81
CA ILE A 82 5.06 -11.37 -13.48
C ILE A 82 4.97 -12.72 -14.16
N GLN A 83 3.90 -13.46 -13.86
CA GLN A 83 3.50 -14.66 -14.59
C GLN A 83 2.49 -14.25 -15.66
N PRO A 84 2.86 -14.26 -16.95
CA PRO A 84 1.92 -13.91 -18.02
C PRO A 84 0.69 -14.82 -18.05
N LEU A 85 -0.46 -14.23 -18.34
CA LEU A 85 -1.74 -14.92 -18.54
C LEU A 85 -2.28 -14.52 -19.91
N GLU A 86 -2.33 -15.46 -20.86
CA GLU A 86 -2.78 -15.22 -22.24
C GLU A 86 -2.06 -14.01 -22.87
N GLU A 87 -2.77 -12.94 -23.16
CA GLU A 87 -2.21 -11.71 -23.76
C GLU A 87 -1.79 -10.68 -22.71
N LEU A 88 -2.00 -10.95 -21.41
CA LEU A 88 -1.67 -10.05 -20.31
C LEU A 88 -0.31 -10.41 -19.73
N ASP A 89 0.70 -9.62 -20.03
CA ASP A 89 2.09 -9.84 -19.61
C ASP A 89 2.69 -8.67 -18.79
N MET A 90 1.90 -7.64 -18.52
CA MET A 90 2.29 -6.47 -17.72
C MET A 90 1.11 -5.88 -16.95
N ASP A 91 1.41 -5.06 -15.96
CA ASP A 91 0.39 -4.27 -15.25
C ASP A 91 -0.21 -3.21 -16.19
N GLU A 92 -1.55 -3.18 -16.29
CA GLU A 92 -2.29 -2.28 -17.20
C GLU A 92 -2.54 -0.88 -16.63
N THR A 93 -2.37 -0.72 -15.31
CA THR A 93 -2.77 0.51 -14.59
C THR A 93 -1.77 1.67 -14.67
N PRO A 94 -0.43 1.48 -14.83
CA PRO A 94 0.51 2.57 -14.98
C PRO A 94 0.23 3.39 -16.24
N ARG A 95 0.25 4.71 -16.13
CA ARG A 95 -0.09 5.60 -17.26
C ARG A 95 0.74 6.88 -17.27
N ASN A 96 0.94 7.40 -18.46
CA ASN A 96 1.43 8.77 -18.63
C ASN A 96 0.37 9.76 -18.20
N THR A 97 0.66 10.51 -17.15
CA THR A 97 -0.18 11.58 -16.62
C THR A 97 0.67 12.83 -16.41
N SER A 98 0.07 13.92 -15.95
CA SER A 98 0.77 15.16 -15.64
C SER A 98 0.10 15.88 -14.49
N MET A 99 0.80 16.85 -13.89
CA MET A 99 0.26 17.67 -12.81
C MET A 99 -1.00 18.41 -13.24
N GLU A 100 -1.04 18.91 -14.49
CA GLU A 100 -2.19 19.63 -15.02
C GLU A 100 -3.44 18.73 -15.07
N LYS A 101 -3.29 17.48 -15.55
CA LYS A 101 -4.40 16.52 -15.60
C LYS A 101 -4.87 16.10 -14.21
N MET A 102 -3.96 15.99 -13.24
CA MET A 102 -4.31 15.66 -11.87
C MET A 102 -5.03 16.81 -11.19
N ALA A 103 -4.62 18.06 -11.45
CA ALA A 103 -5.23 19.26 -10.89
C ALA A 103 -6.69 19.48 -11.33
N GLU A 104 -7.09 18.92 -12.48
CA GLU A 104 -8.48 18.98 -12.98
C GLU A 104 -9.45 18.04 -12.24
N LEU A 105 -8.94 17.10 -11.42
CA LEU A 105 -9.80 16.14 -10.74
C LEU A 105 -10.46 16.74 -9.50
N ASP A 106 -11.74 16.42 -9.33
CA ASP A 106 -12.46 16.80 -8.13
C ASP A 106 -11.96 16.00 -6.91
N PRO A 107 -11.95 16.63 -5.71
CA PRO A 107 -11.75 15.91 -4.46
C PRO A 107 -12.81 14.84 -4.23
N LEU A 108 -12.42 13.74 -3.61
CA LEU A 108 -13.33 12.63 -3.27
C LEU A 108 -14.32 12.98 -2.15
N ALA A 109 -14.03 14.04 -1.39
CA ALA A 109 -14.93 14.62 -0.40
C ALA A 109 -14.93 16.14 -0.54
N GLU A 110 -16.08 16.78 -0.26
CA GLU A 110 -16.24 18.24 -0.34
C GLU A 110 -15.23 18.96 0.57
N GLY A 111 -14.53 19.94 0.00
CA GLY A 111 -13.50 20.71 0.72
C GLY A 111 -12.20 19.95 0.98
N GLY A 112 -12.08 18.71 0.52
CA GLY A 112 -10.88 17.89 0.69
C GLY A 112 -9.80 18.15 -0.37
N THR A 113 -8.67 17.49 -0.18
CA THR A 113 -7.51 17.50 -1.12
C THR A 113 -7.19 16.13 -1.69
N ILE A 114 -7.85 15.08 -1.18
CA ILE A 114 -7.68 13.70 -1.68
C ILE A 114 -8.51 13.52 -2.95
N THR A 115 -7.85 13.20 -4.05
CA THR A 115 -8.46 12.95 -5.36
C THR A 115 -8.22 11.51 -5.82
N ALA A 116 -8.85 11.10 -6.90
CA ALA A 116 -8.58 9.81 -7.52
C ALA A 116 -7.11 9.67 -7.99
N ALA A 117 -6.44 10.78 -8.33
CA ALA A 117 -5.02 10.75 -8.75
C ALA A 117 -4.07 10.35 -7.63
N VAL A 118 -4.40 10.68 -6.38
CA VAL A 118 -3.57 10.42 -5.19
C VAL A 118 -4.04 9.20 -4.40
N SER A 119 -4.92 8.40 -5.00
CA SER A 119 -5.51 7.19 -4.43
C SER A 119 -5.07 5.96 -5.22
N SER A 120 -4.93 4.82 -4.53
CA SER A 120 -4.65 3.54 -5.20
C SER A 120 -5.77 3.16 -6.16
N GLN A 121 -5.41 2.52 -7.27
CA GLN A 121 -6.39 2.08 -8.24
C GLN A 121 -7.01 0.75 -7.82
N THR A 122 -8.33 0.64 -7.97
CA THR A 122 -9.05 -0.63 -7.85
C THR A 122 -8.75 -1.48 -9.08
N CYS A 123 -8.20 -2.67 -8.87
CA CYS A 123 -7.88 -3.60 -9.95
C CYS A 123 -8.03 -5.05 -9.48
N ASP A 124 -8.11 -5.96 -10.42
CA ASP A 124 -7.98 -7.39 -10.16
C ASP A 124 -6.51 -7.80 -10.16
N GLY A 125 -6.16 -8.81 -9.39
CA GLY A 125 -4.81 -9.32 -9.34
C GLY A 125 -4.68 -10.53 -8.42
N ALA A 126 -3.63 -11.29 -8.64
CA ALA A 126 -3.22 -12.40 -7.77
C ALA A 126 -1.71 -12.37 -7.59
N SER A 127 -1.24 -12.82 -6.45
CA SER A 127 0.18 -12.98 -6.18
C SER A 127 0.43 -14.15 -5.25
N GLY A 128 1.62 -14.71 -5.27
CA GLY A 128 1.97 -15.86 -4.45
C GLY A 128 3.44 -15.88 -4.04
N ILE A 129 3.70 -16.28 -2.80
CA ILE A 129 5.04 -16.48 -2.25
C ILE A 129 5.07 -17.84 -1.56
N LEU A 130 6.11 -18.62 -1.80
CA LEU A 130 6.37 -19.85 -1.08
C LEU A 130 7.17 -19.55 0.18
N ILE A 131 6.54 -19.68 1.36
CA ILE A 131 7.18 -19.55 2.66
C ILE A 131 7.36 -20.95 3.25
N VAL A 132 8.58 -21.27 3.64
CA VAL A 132 8.94 -22.61 4.17
C VAL A 132 9.72 -22.50 5.46
N SER A 133 9.62 -23.55 6.30
CA SER A 133 10.50 -23.71 7.46
C SER A 133 11.89 -24.14 7.03
N GLU A 134 12.89 -23.97 7.92
CA GLU A 134 14.24 -24.50 7.68
C GLU A 134 14.26 -26.03 7.52
N GLU A 135 13.34 -26.73 8.18
CA GLU A 135 13.18 -28.17 8.01
C GLU A 135 12.72 -28.51 6.60
N ALA A 136 11.68 -27.85 6.10
CA ALA A 136 11.16 -28.05 4.74
C ALA A 136 12.22 -27.68 3.69
N LEU A 137 12.98 -26.59 3.92
CA LEU A 137 14.08 -26.18 3.06
C LEU A 137 15.08 -27.33 2.87
N ARG A 138 15.52 -27.95 3.98
CA ARG A 138 16.45 -29.09 3.94
C ARG A 138 15.80 -30.35 3.33
N ARG A 139 14.57 -30.68 3.75
CA ARG A 139 13.85 -31.87 3.30
C ARG A 139 13.62 -31.91 1.80
N TYR A 140 13.29 -30.77 1.21
CA TYR A 140 12.97 -30.65 -0.21
C TYR A 140 14.11 -30.07 -1.06
N ASN A 141 15.30 -29.89 -0.46
CA ASN A 141 16.48 -29.30 -1.11
C ASN A 141 16.17 -28.00 -1.85
N LEU A 142 15.44 -27.09 -1.18
CA LEU A 142 15.06 -25.80 -1.75
C LEU A 142 16.18 -24.78 -1.58
N THR A 143 16.32 -23.87 -2.54
CA THR A 143 17.24 -22.74 -2.45
C THR A 143 16.50 -21.52 -1.90
N PRO A 144 16.85 -21.03 -0.70
CA PRO A 144 16.21 -19.84 -0.14
C PRO A 144 16.65 -18.59 -0.91
N ARG A 145 15.71 -17.71 -1.20
CA ARG A 145 16.00 -16.40 -1.81
C ARG A 145 16.16 -15.32 -0.74
N ALA A 146 15.34 -15.38 0.32
CA ALA A 146 15.41 -14.46 1.45
C ALA A 146 15.00 -15.16 2.74
N LYS A 147 15.25 -14.50 3.86
CA LYS A 147 14.76 -14.89 5.20
C LYS A 147 13.90 -13.77 5.75
N ILE A 148 12.71 -14.11 6.24
CA ILE A 148 11.88 -13.18 6.98
C ILE A 148 12.50 -12.99 8.37
N VAL A 149 13.00 -11.80 8.66
CA VAL A 149 13.67 -11.47 9.92
C VAL A 149 12.66 -11.17 11.01
N HIS A 150 11.57 -10.47 10.66
CA HIS A 150 10.53 -10.06 11.60
C HIS A 150 9.16 -10.00 10.93
N MET A 151 8.13 -10.33 11.69
CA MET A 151 6.73 -10.14 11.32
C MET A 151 5.97 -9.59 12.49
N SER A 152 5.06 -8.65 12.25
CA SER A 152 4.15 -8.14 13.28
C SER A 152 2.83 -7.69 12.67
N VAL A 153 1.80 -7.73 13.50
CA VAL A 153 0.51 -7.10 13.22
C VAL A 153 0.35 -5.95 14.21
N ARG A 154 0.08 -4.77 13.68
CA ARG A 154 -0.16 -3.56 14.47
C ARG A 154 -1.43 -2.86 13.98
N ALA A 155 -2.09 -2.20 14.90
CA ALA A 155 -3.22 -1.32 14.65
C ALA A 155 -3.02 -0.04 15.44
N GLU A 156 -3.59 1.03 14.94
CA GLU A 156 -3.72 2.33 15.57
C GLU A 156 -5.19 2.66 15.82
N ASP A 157 -5.47 3.91 16.13
CA ASP A 157 -6.82 4.42 16.29
C ASP A 157 -7.66 4.08 15.04
N PRO A 158 -8.85 3.46 15.19
CA PRO A 158 -9.65 3.00 14.08
C PRO A 158 -10.25 4.11 13.20
N ILE A 159 -10.29 5.37 13.69
CA ILE A 159 -10.70 6.52 12.89
C ILE A 159 -9.57 6.96 11.98
N TRP A 160 -8.34 6.99 12.49
CA TRP A 160 -7.12 7.27 11.71
C TRP A 160 -6.71 6.13 10.79
N MET A 161 -7.04 4.92 11.11
CA MET A 161 -6.82 3.60 10.52
C MET A 161 -5.54 3.42 9.65
N LEU A 162 -5.08 4.43 8.94
CA LEU A 162 -4.00 4.35 7.94
C LEU A 162 -2.62 4.73 8.49
N THR A 163 -2.50 5.08 9.79
CA THR A 163 -1.23 5.46 10.43
C THR A 163 -0.44 4.28 11.00
N ALA A 164 -1.02 3.09 11.06
CA ALA A 164 -0.41 1.90 11.64
C ALA A 164 0.97 1.49 11.07
N PRO A 165 1.34 1.79 9.82
CA PRO A 165 2.70 1.56 9.32
C PRO A 165 3.79 2.24 10.15
N ILE A 166 3.52 3.40 10.77
CA ILE A 166 4.47 4.14 11.61
C ILE A 166 4.88 3.31 12.84
N PRO A 167 3.97 2.99 13.79
CA PRO A 167 4.33 2.18 14.96
C PRO A 167 4.71 0.74 14.59
N ALA A 168 4.28 0.22 13.43
CA ALA A 168 4.73 -1.08 12.96
C ALA A 168 6.23 -1.07 12.63
N THR A 169 6.71 -0.02 11.96
CA THR A 169 8.13 0.15 11.63
C THR A 169 8.97 0.32 12.89
N GLU A 170 8.58 1.21 13.81
CA GLU A 170 9.28 1.39 15.09
C GLU A 170 9.41 0.08 15.87
N TYR A 171 8.31 -0.67 15.92
CA TYR A 171 8.32 -1.97 16.58
C TYR A 171 9.23 -2.99 15.89
N ALA A 172 9.19 -3.04 14.56
CA ALA A 172 10.03 -3.95 13.77
C ALA A 172 11.53 -3.64 13.98
N MET A 173 11.92 -2.38 13.94
CA MET A 173 13.30 -1.95 14.20
C MET A 173 13.74 -2.32 15.62
N LYS A 174 12.91 -2.01 16.62
CA LYS A 174 13.17 -2.38 18.01
C LYS A 174 13.33 -3.90 18.21
N ARG A 175 12.51 -4.70 17.54
CA ARG A 175 12.51 -6.17 17.71
C ARG A 175 13.63 -6.87 16.95
N SER A 176 13.98 -6.37 15.78
CA SER A 176 15.08 -6.90 14.97
C SER A 176 16.46 -6.45 15.46
N GLY A 177 16.52 -5.35 16.21
CA GLY A 177 17.77 -4.69 16.60
C GLY A 177 18.43 -3.95 15.45
N MET A 178 17.72 -3.75 14.33
CA MET A 178 18.19 -3.02 13.18
C MET A 178 17.85 -1.53 13.30
N ARG A 179 18.60 -0.69 12.59
CA ARG A 179 18.31 0.73 12.41
C ARG A 179 17.77 0.96 11.00
N LEU A 180 17.07 2.07 10.80
CA LEU A 180 16.55 2.39 9.47
C LEU A 180 17.65 2.59 8.43
N GLU A 181 18.82 3.07 8.84
CA GLU A 181 19.98 3.22 7.94
C GLU A 181 20.51 1.88 7.43
N ASP A 182 20.24 0.78 8.11
CA ASP A 182 20.62 -0.55 7.69
C ASP A 182 19.69 -1.11 6.60
N ILE A 183 18.55 -0.42 6.32
CA ILE A 183 17.55 -0.83 5.35
C ILE A 183 17.90 -0.27 3.96
N ASP A 184 18.00 -1.16 2.99
CA ASP A 184 18.30 -0.80 1.60
C ASP A 184 17.06 -0.28 0.87
N LEU A 185 15.91 -0.96 1.03
CA LEU A 185 14.66 -0.66 0.36
C LEU A 185 13.45 -0.85 1.27
N VAL A 186 12.39 -0.11 0.99
CA VAL A 186 11.07 -0.31 1.61
C VAL A 186 9.99 -0.34 0.54
N GLU A 187 9.09 -1.31 0.66
CA GLU A 187 7.80 -1.31 -0.02
C GLU A 187 6.70 -1.02 0.99
N ILE A 188 5.97 0.06 0.79
CA ILE A 188 4.82 0.48 1.59
C ILE A 188 3.61 0.69 0.68
N ASN A 189 2.45 0.16 1.07
CA ASN A 189 1.25 0.30 0.24
C ASN A 189 0.81 1.77 0.12
N GLU A 190 0.67 2.24 -1.11
CA GLU A 190 0.16 3.57 -1.45
C GLU A 190 -1.38 3.56 -1.52
N ALA A 191 -2.06 3.25 -0.40
CA ALA A 191 -3.52 3.33 -0.39
C ALA A 191 -4.00 4.74 -0.79
N PHE A 192 -3.31 5.74 -0.27
CA PHE A 192 -3.36 7.16 -0.65
C PHE A 192 -1.96 7.74 -0.51
N ALA A 193 -1.62 8.74 -1.29
CA ALA A 193 -0.30 9.38 -1.24
C ALA A 193 0.07 9.91 0.16
N SER A 194 -0.93 10.37 0.92
CA SER A 194 -0.74 10.85 2.29
C SER A 194 -0.15 9.78 3.23
N VAL A 195 -0.42 8.50 3.00
CA VAL A 195 0.03 7.39 3.88
C VAL A 195 1.56 7.22 3.83
N PRO A 196 2.19 6.90 2.67
CA PRO A 196 3.64 6.79 2.60
C PRO A 196 4.34 8.11 2.88
N MET A 197 3.76 9.25 2.50
CA MET A 197 4.36 10.56 2.77
C MET A 197 4.42 10.86 4.28
N ALA A 198 3.35 10.57 5.05
CA ALA A 198 3.37 10.72 6.50
C ALA A 198 4.34 9.73 7.14
N TRP A 199 4.40 8.49 6.64
CA TRP A 199 5.36 7.49 7.13
C TRP A 199 6.81 7.93 6.88
N MET A 200 7.14 8.44 5.70
CA MET A 200 8.47 8.97 5.40
C MET A 200 8.82 10.18 6.27
N HIS A 201 7.84 11.05 6.54
CA HIS A 201 8.03 12.20 7.43
C HIS A 201 8.39 11.76 8.86
N GLU A 202 7.68 10.78 9.42
CA GLU A 202 7.90 10.31 10.79
C GLU A 202 9.18 9.46 10.94
N THR A 203 9.52 8.72 9.90
CA THR A 203 10.69 7.82 9.92
C THR A 203 11.96 8.47 9.39
N GLU A 204 11.85 9.62 8.74
CA GLU A 204 12.92 10.26 7.98
C GLU A 204 13.53 9.34 6.91
N PHE A 205 12.80 8.29 6.50
CA PHE A 205 13.27 7.35 5.48
C PHE A 205 13.17 7.97 4.08
N PRO A 206 14.23 7.84 3.26
CA PRO A 206 14.31 8.55 2.00
C PRO A 206 13.37 8.01 0.93
N HIS A 207 12.74 8.90 0.16
CA HIS A 207 11.82 8.55 -0.92
C HIS A 207 12.51 7.74 -2.04
N GLU A 208 13.80 8.00 -2.30
CA GLU A 208 14.59 7.27 -3.30
C GLU A 208 14.82 5.79 -2.98
N LYS A 209 14.55 5.37 -1.75
CA LYS A 209 14.58 3.97 -1.30
C LYS A 209 13.19 3.38 -1.03
N THR A 210 12.13 4.16 -1.23
CA THR A 210 10.74 3.77 -0.96
C THR A 210 10.01 3.58 -2.27
N ASN A 211 9.37 2.41 -2.48
CA ASN A 211 8.58 2.09 -3.68
C ASN A 211 9.32 2.47 -4.98
N VAL A 212 10.55 2.00 -5.11
CA VAL A 212 11.49 2.45 -6.16
C VAL A 212 11.02 2.11 -7.58
N ASN A 213 10.13 1.13 -7.73
CA ASN A 213 9.51 0.72 -8.98
C ASN A 213 8.04 1.18 -9.10
N GLY A 214 7.64 2.20 -8.35
CA GLY A 214 6.26 2.64 -8.22
C GLY A 214 5.46 1.81 -7.22
N GLY A 215 4.33 2.31 -6.78
CA GLY A 215 3.46 1.66 -5.80
C GLY A 215 2.00 1.57 -6.27
N ALA A 216 1.08 1.35 -5.34
CA ALA A 216 -0.32 1.04 -5.63
C ALA A 216 -1.08 2.16 -6.36
N ILE A 217 -0.64 3.41 -6.28
CA ILE A 217 -1.21 4.52 -7.07
C ILE A 217 -1.02 4.25 -8.57
N ALA A 218 0.15 3.73 -8.96
CA ALA A 218 0.45 3.38 -10.34
C ALA A 218 0.06 1.94 -10.67
N LEU A 219 0.47 0.98 -9.85
CA LEU A 219 0.39 -0.47 -10.11
C LEU A 219 -0.91 -1.12 -9.63
N GLY A 220 -1.80 -0.36 -8.99
CA GLY A 220 -3.05 -0.86 -8.45
C GLY A 220 -2.93 -1.58 -7.10
N HIS A 221 -4.10 -1.79 -6.48
CA HIS A 221 -4.24 -2.37 -5.14
C HIS A 221 -5.29 -3.47 -5.11
N PRO A 222 -4.97 -4.67 -5.64
CA PRO A 222 -5.85 -5.83 -5.51
C PRO A 222 -5.81 -6.33 -4.07
N LEU A 223 -6.69 -5.81 -3.19
CA LEU A 223 -6.63 -5.86 -1.72
C LEU A 223 -5.99 -7.13 -1.14
N GLY A 224 -6.55 -8.29 -1.45
CA GLY A 224 -6.07 -9.57 -0.89
C GLY A 224 -4.70 -10.03 -1.42
N ALA A 225 -4.27 -9.53 -2.57
CA ALA A 225 -2.99 -9.90 -3.19
C ALA A 225 -1.85 -8.92 -2.85
N THR A 226 -2.17 -7.71 -2.41
CA THR A 226 -1.19 -6.62 -2.29
C THR A 226 -0.03 -6.96 -1.37
N GLY A 227 -0.26 -7.59 -0.22
CA GLY A 227 0.81 -7.92 0.72
C GLY A 227 1.89 -8.81 0.11
N THR A 228 1.49 -9.90 -0.56
CA THR A 228 2.42 -10.80 -1.25
C THR A 228 3.01 -10.17 -2.50
N LYS A 229 2.27 -9.28 -3.20
CA LYS A 229 2.79 -8.50 -4.33
C LYS A 229 3.95 -7.60 -3.88
N LEU A 230 3.78 -6.79 -2.83
CA LEU A 230 4.85 -5.94 -2.30
C LEU A 230 6.10 -6.75 -1.90
N MET A 231 5.90 -7.89 -1.23
CA MET A 231 7.02 -8.79 -0.87
C MET A 231 7.72 -9.34 -2.11
N THR A 232 6.98 -9.68 -3.16
CA THR A 232 7.56 -10.19 -4.41
C THR A 232 8.40 -9.12 -5.09
N THR A 233 7.85 -7.92 -5.26
CA THR A 233 8.56 -6.79 -5.87
C THR A 233 9.80 -6.42 -5.07
N LEU A 234 9.68 -6.30 -3.73
CA LEU A 234 10.82 -6.02 -2.85
C LEU A 234 11.94 -7.06 -2.99
N LEU A 235 11.58 -8.35 -2.99
CA LEU A 235 12.56 -9.44 -3.13
C LEU A 235 13.32 -9.36 -4.45
N HIS A 236 12.63 -9.17 -5.57
CA HIS A 236 13.25 -9.09 -6.89
C HIS A 236 14.13 -7.85 -7.02
N GLU A 237 13.70 -6.73 -6.46
CA GLU A 237 14.46 -5.49 -6.50
C GLU A 237 15.71 -5.56 -5.61
N LEU A 238 15.63 -6.14 -4.40
CA LEU A 238 16.81 -6.38 -3.55
C LEU A 238 17.83 -7.25 -4.27
N GLU A 239 17.40 -8.34 -4.93
CA GLU A 239 18.28 -9.18 -5.72
C GLU A 239 18.93 -8.39 -6.88
N ARG A 240 18.15 -7.54 -7.56
CA ARG A 240 18.62 -6.77 -8.71
C ARG A 240 19.70 -5.76 -8.33
N ILE A 241 19.58 -5.11 -7.18
CA ILE A 241 20.55 -4.10 -6.71
C ILE A 241 21.67 -4.67 -5.84
N GLY A 242 21.60 -5.97 -5.49
CA GLY A 242 22.51 -6.58 -4.52
C GLY A 242 22.28 -6.09 -3.09
N GLY A 243 21.08 -5.60 -2.78
CA GLY A 243 20.65 -5.18 -1.44
C GLY A 243 20.45 -6.36 -0.50
N ARG A 244 20.34 -6.04 0.80
CA ARG A 244 20.26 -7.09 1.85
C ARG A 244 18.98 -6.99 2.69
N TYR A 245 18.52 -5.80 2.99
CA TYR A 245 17.40 -5.57 3.89
C TYR A 245 16.38 -4.60 3.29
#